data_7534a400545adc9edc0d6681e34027ea
#
_entry.id   7534a400545adc9edc0d6681e34027ea
#
_cell.length_a   1.000
_cell.length_b   1.000
_cell.length_c   1.000
_cell.angle_alpha   90.00
_cell.angle_beta   90.00
_cell.angle_gamma   90.00
#
_symmetry.space_group_name_H-M   'P 1'
#
loop_
_entity.id
_entity.type
_entity.pdbx_description
1 polymer ?
#
loop_
_entity_poly.entity_id
_entity_poly.type
_entity_poly.pdbx_seq_one_letter_code
_entity_poly.pdbx_strand_id
1 'polypeptide(L)'
;MMRNPIPSSSDLVPPTWTVSDDQRALVAACQRFARDQLEPLLAAPPSQAGWRDIVTHASSLDFGTMILPTSLGGMAIGQHDLCGIVSTLACGPIERAAQLTQSIPALMTLRAYDMLNALAPHPIGDYFNGTCAIALTVPDFHAATLWHLHDQDCAPVAPLMLTPHARGLALIDSAHGDAHACRRCLVVLGALSLEQWRCNGTLCAAPLASIDQCDAQNDSPSQTWLTNIALYVSALLSGAMQHDVAFALRYGAERRAFRKPIMLHQRVATRLADMLIATQGTHLFLRALTLAEPSISIAHVRQLVRHIAAESVELTHELVQFCGAHGYVSGLPPAARLTTCHWFAMLLMRVDTALAQLTARHTFDSTTGASA
;
A
#
# COMPACT_ATOMS: atom_id res chain seq x y z
N MET A 1 25.15 38.80 11.60
CA MET A 1 24.00 38.30 10.85
C MET A 1 24.51 37.84 9.48
N MET A 2 24.92 36.58 9.35
CA MET A 2 25.31 35.99 8.07
C MET A 2 24.03 35.64 7.29
N ARG A 3 23.83 36.28 6.15
CA ARG A 3 22.75 35.89 5.19
C ARG A 3 23.19 34.59 4.53
N ASN A 4 22.43 33.50 4.75
CA ASN A 4 22.56 32.30 3.93
C ASN A 4 22.34 32.70 2.45
N PRO A 5 23.21 32.29 1.53
CA PRO A 5 23.00 32.54 0.11
C PRO A 5 21.71 31.85 -0.35
N ILE A 6 20.90 32.57 -1.10
CA ILE A 6 19.70 32.00 -1.78
C ILE A 6 20.24 30.95 -2.75
N PRO A 7 19.75 29.70 -2.72
CA PRO A 7 20.18 28.66 -3.66
C PRO A 7 19.96 29.15 -5.10
N SER A 8 20.94 28.89 -5.97
CA SER A 8 20.85 29.29 -7.37
C SER A 8 19.77 28.44 -8.09
N SER A 9 19.18 28.96 -9.14
CA SER A 9 18.17 28.24 -9.92
C SER A 9 18.65 26.89 -10.51
N SER A 10 19.98 26.69 -10.60
CA SER A 10 20.61 25.43 -10.98
C SER A 10 20.50 24.34 -9.90
N ASP A 11 20.31 24.70 -8.64
CA ASP A 11 20.16 23.76 -7.52
C ASP A 11 18.73 23.20 -7.42
N LEU A 12 17.81 23.75 -8.22
CA LEU A 12 16.39 23.35 -8.30
C LEU A 12 16.07 22.43 -9.47
N VAL A 13 17.07 22.06 -10.28
CA VAL A 13 16.87 21.07 -11.34
C VAL A 13 16.74 19.70 -10.69
N PRO A 14 15.56 19.05 -10.74
CA PRO A 14 15.42 17.71 -10.22
C PRO A 14 16.38 16.80 -10.98
N PRO A 15 16.99 15.80 -10.32
CA PRO A 15 17.86 14.86 -10.99
C PRO A 15 17.11 14.29 -12.20
N THR A 16 17.75 14.35 -13.37
CA THR A 16 17.17 13.80 -14.61
C THR A 16 17.04 12.30 -14.45
N TRP A 17 15.80 11.86 -14.23
CA TRP A 17 15.43 10.46 -14.08
C TRP A 17 15.59 9.76 -15.42
N THR A 18 16.64 9.02 -15.58
CA THR A 18 16.76 8.06 -16.67
C THR A 18 16.08 6.76 -16.26
N VAL A 19 14.81 6.65 -16.58
CA VAL A 19 14.09 5.37 -16.49
C VAL A 19 14.67 4.44 -17.54
N SER A 20 15.14 3.26 -17.16
CA SER A 20 15.65 2.26 -18.09
C SER A 20 14.55 1.78 -19.03
N ASP A 21 14.94 1.25 -20.20
CA ASP A 21 13.98 0.69 -21.16
C ASP A 21 13.20 -0.48 -20.53
N ASP A 22 13.88 -1.30 -19.73
CA ASP A 22 13.26 -2.42 -19.01
C ASP A 22 12.23 -1.95 -17.98
N GLN A 23 12.54 -0.92 -17.20
CA GLN A 23 11.59 -0.31 -16.28
C GLN A 23 10.36 0.24 -17.01
N ARG A 24 10.56 0.90 -18.16
CA ARG A 24 9.44 1.40 -18.98
C ARG A 24 8.58 0.26 -19.53
N ALA A 25 9.20 -0.81 -20.01
CA ALA A 25 8.50 -1.99 -20.51
C ALA A 25 7.67 -2.66 -19.40
N LEU A 26 8.25 -2.78 -18.22
CA LEU A 26 7.60 -3.33 -17.03
C LEU A 26 6.38 -2.51 -16.60
N VAL A 27 6.54 -1.20 -16.44
CA VAL A 27 5.42 -0.30 -16.09
C VAL A 27 4.32 -0.39 -17.16
N ALA A 28 4.69 -0.43 -18.44
CA ALA A 28 3.72 -0.57 -19.53
C ALA A 28 3.00 -1.93 -19.50
N ALA A 29 3.67 -3.02 -19.12
CA ALA A 29 3.04 -4.33 -18.92
C ALA A 29 2.04 -4.31 -17.76
N CYS A 30 2.43 -3.73 -16.61
CA CYS A 30 1.54 -3.56 -15.46
C CYS A 30 0.33 -2.67 -15.81
N GLN A 31 0.52 -1.60 -16.59
CA GLN A 31 -0.57 -0.73 -17.05
C GLN A 31 -1.56 -1.47 -17.94
N ARG A 32 -1.08 -2.29 -18.87
CA ARG A 32 -1.96 -3.13 -19.71
C ARG A 32 -2.74 -4.12 -18.87
N PHE A 33 -2.05 -4.86 -18.00
CA PHE A 33 -2.69 -5.81 -17.10
C PHE A 33 -3.75 -5.14 -16.22
N ALA A 34 -3.42 -4.01 -15.60
CA ALA A 34 -4.32 -3.28 -14.72
C ALA A 34 -5.60 -2.83 -15.46
N ARG A 35 -5.43 -2.23 -16.65
CA ARG A 35 -6.57 -1.77 -17.47
C ARG A 35 -7.40 -2.93 -18.01
N ASP A 36 -6.77 -4.01 -18.47
CA ASP A 36 -7.47 -5.06 -19.19
C ASP A 36 -8.05 -6.12 -18.25
N GLN A 37 -7.47 -6.29 -17.04
CA GLN A 37 -7.87 -7.34 -16.09
C GLN A 37 -8.48 -6.81 -14.79
N LEU A 38 -8.00 -5.67 -14.25
CA LEU A 38 -8.45 -5.18 -12.96
C LEU A 38 -9.52 -4.07 -13.07
N GLU A 39 -9.38 -3.11 -13.97
CA GLU A 39 -10.34 -2.01 -14.13
C GLU A 39 -11.78 -2.51 -14.38
N PRO A 40 -12.02 -3.53 -15.23
CA PRO A 40 -13.37 -4.05 -15.46
C PRO A 40 -14.06 -4.61 -14.20
N LEU A 41 -13.28 -5.02 -13.20
CA LEU A 41 -13.81 -5.57 -11.96
C LEU A 41 -14.54 -4.53 -11.09
N LEU A 42 -14.35 -3.24 -11.36
CA LEU A 42 -15.13 -2.17 -10.72
C LEU A 42 -16.60 -2.19 -11.14
N ALA A 43 -16.88 -2.65 -12.37
CA ALA A 43 -18.25 -2.77 -12.89
C ALA A 43 -18.91 -4.09 -12.48
N ALA A 44 -18.15 -5.19 -12.46
CA ALA A 44 -18.66 -6.50 -12.10
C ALA A 44 -17.57 -7.33 -11.40
N PRO A 45 -17.82 -7.82 -10.17
CA PRO A 45 -16.87 -8.68 -9.49
C PRO A 45 -16.67 -9.97 -10.29
N PRO A 46 -15.46 -10.54 -10.32
CA PRO A 46 -15.17 -11.75 -11.05
C PRO A 46 -15.80 -12.96 -10.36
N SER A 47 -16.10 -14.00 -11.14
CA SER A 47 -16.34 -15.33 -10.58
C SER A 47 -15.03 -15.89 -9.99
N GLN A 48 -15.09 -16.90 -9.15
CA GLN A 48 -13.91 -17.55 -8.58
C GLN A 48 -12.98 -18.10 -9.67
N ALA A 49 -13.51 -18.69 -10.74
CA ALA A 49 -12.71 -19.15 -11.87
C ALA A 49 -12.04 -17.97 -12.59
N GLY A 50 -12.79 -16.91 -12.89
CA GLY A 50 -12.24 -15.71 -13.53
C GLY A 50 -11.16 -15.02 -12.69
N TRP A 51 -11.31 -15.05 -11.35
CA TRP A 51 -10.24 -14.51 -10.48
C TRP A 51 -8.97 -15.35 -10.56
N ARG A 52 -9.06 -16.69 -10.58
CA ARG A 52 -7.88 -17.57 -10.75
C ARG A 52 -7.17 -17.31 -12.08
N ASP A 53 -7.90 -17.07 -13.16
CA ASP A 53 -7.33 -16.73 -14.46
C ASP A 53 -6.57 -15.40 -14.39
N ILE A 54 -7.12 -14.40 -13.70
CA ILE A 54 -6.46 -13.11 -13.48
C ILE A 54 -5.18 -13.30 -12.66
N VAL A 55 -5.20 -14.09 -11.58
CA VAL A 55 -4.01 -14.40 -10.77
C VAL A 55 -2.94 -15.11 -11.63
N THR A 56 -3.35 -16.02 -12.49
CA THR A 56 -2.43 -16.70 -13.42
C THR A 56 -1.80 -15.71 -14.40
N HIS A 57 -2.57 -14.76 -14.93
CA HIS A 57 -2.01 -13.69 -15.76
C HIS A 57 -1.09 -12.76 -14.97
N ALA A 58 -1.43 -12.43 -13.71
CA ALA A 58 -0.57 -11.62 -12.85
C ALA A 58 0.78 -12.30 -12.59
N SER A 59 0.82 -13.64 -12.50
CA SER A 59 2.07 -14.39 -12.35
C SER A 59 3.02 -14.18 -13.54
N SER A 60 2.51 -13.88 -14.73
CA SER A 60 3.34 -13.57 -15.90
C SER A 60 4.05 -12.21 -15.82
N LEU A 61 3.64 -11.33 -14.90
CA LEU A 61 4.32 -10.07 -14.61
C LEU A 61 5.58 -10.26 -13.76
N ASP A 62 5.72 -11.44 -13.17
CA ASP A 62 6.90 -11.88 -12.41
C ASP A 62 7.34 -10.89 -11.31
N PHE A 63 6.39 -10.51 -10.45
CA PHE A 63 6.68 -9.63 -9.29
C PHE A 63 7.79 -10.17 -8.40
N GLY A 64 7.96 -11.50 -8.35
CA GLY A 64 9.03 -12.14 -7.59
C GLY A 64 10.40 -11.68 -8.09
N THR A 65 10.67 -11.82 -9.38
CA THR A 65 11.93 -11.38 -10.00
C THR A 65 12.15 -9.88 -9.86
N MET A 66 11.10 -9.06 -9.89
CA MET A 66 11.24 -7.61 -9.65
C MET A 66 11.84 -7.30 -8.28
N ILE A 67 11.43 -8.03 -7.24
CA ILE A 67 11.84 -7.78 -5.85
C ILE A 67 13.18 -8.42 -5.53
N LEU A 68 13.48 -9.59 -6.08
CA LEU A 68 14.74 -10.30 -5.83
C LEU A 68 15.96 -9.42 -6.11
N PRO A 69 17.01 -9.50 -5.27
CA PRO A 69 18.28 -8.83 -5.55
C PRO A 69 18.95 -9.39 -6.81
N THR A 70 19.78 -8.59 -7.45
CA THR A 70 20.52 -8.99 -8.67
C THR A 70 21.44 -10.18 -8.44
N SER A 71 21.96 -10.35 -7.23
CA SER A 71 22.75 -11.51 -6.82
C SER A 71 21.97 -12.84 -6.90
N LEU A 72 20.65 -12.78 -6.84
CA LEU A 72 19.74 -13.93 -6.97
C LEU A 72 19.00 -13.93 -8.33
N GLY A 73 19.52 -13.21 -9.31
CA GLY A 73 18.94 -13.14 -10.66
C GLY A 73 17.72 -12.23 -10.78
N GLY A 74 17.44 -11.39 -9.78
CA GLY A 74 16.34 -10.44 -9.81
C GLY A 74 16.70 -9.07 -10.35
N MET A 75 15.70 -8.20 -10.39
CA MET A 75 15.82 -6.81 -10.88
C MET A 75 16.14 -5.82 -9.76
N ALA A 76 15.97 -6.19 -8.50
CA ALA A 76 16.18 -5.36 -7.31
C ALA A 76 15.48 -3.98 -7.42
N ILE A 77 14.27 -3.92 -7.99
CA ILE A 77 13.60 -2.63 -8.20
C ILE A 77 13.44 -1.87 -6.89
N GLY A 78 13.56 -0.53 -6.98
CA GLY A 78 13.49 0.37 -5.83
C GLY A 78 12.07 0.60 -5.35
N GLN A 79 11.95 1.22 -4.18
CA GLN A 79 10.67 1.57 -3.55
C GLN A 79 9.82 2.48 -4.46
N HIS A 80 10.48 3.39 -5.19
CA HIS A 80 9.80 4.30 -6.11
C HIS A 80 9.05 3.55 -7.22
N ASP A 81 9.74 2.63 -7.89
CA ASP A 81 9.16 1.87 -9.01
C ASP A 81 8.05 0.93 -8.52
N LEU A 82 8.26 0.29 -7.35
CA LEU A 82 7.23 -0.54 -6.71
C LEU A 82 5.97 0.27 -6.38
N CYS A 83 6.12 1.46 -5.80
CA CYS A 83 4.98 2.35 -5.55
C CYS A 83 4.26 2.74 -6.85
N GLY A 84 5.00 2.97 -7.93
CA GLY A 84 4.43 3.24 -9.25
C GLY A 84 3.62 2.06 -9.79
N ILE A 85 4.14 0.84 -9.69
CA ILE A 85 3.45 -0.39 -10.09
C ILE A 85 2.18 -0.61 -9.26
N VAL A 86 2.29 -0.52 -7.93
CA VAL A 86 1.14 -0.68 -7.01
C VAL A 86 0.06 0.36 -7.29
N SER A 87 0.44 1.62 -7.51
CA SER A 87 -0.51 2.69 -7.89
C SER A 87 -1.21 2.36 -9.21
N THR A 88 -0.49 1.82 -10.17
CA THR A 88 -1.06 1.42 -11.47
C THR A 88 -2.08 0.30 -11.32
N LEU A 89 -1.79 -0.73 -10.52
CA LEU A 89 -2.70 -1.85 -10.27
C LEU A 89 -3.98 -1.41 -9.53
N ALA A 90 -3.90 -0.35 -8.75
CA ALA A 90 -5.04 0.20 -8.01
C ALA A 90 -6.07 0.96 -8.89
N CYS A 91 -5.94 0.96 -10.21
CA CYS A 91 -7.01 1.42 -11.12
C CYS A 91 -8.27 0.55 -11.02
N GLY A 92 -8.11 -0.75 -10.73
CA GLY A 92 -9.20 -1.68 -10.39
C GLY A 92 -9.62 -1.59 -8.90
N PRO A 93 -10.39 -2.57 -8.38
CA PRO A 93 -10.71 -2.65 -6.96
C PRO A 93 -9.44 -2.71 -6.12
N ILE A 94 -9.29 -1.79 -5.14
CA ILE A 94 -8.07 -1.68 -4.31
C ILE A 94 -7.81 -2.99 -3.56
N GLU A 95 -8.86 -3.63 -3.06
CA GLU A 95 -8.81 -4.90 -2.33
C GLU A 95 -8.24 -6.03 -3.21
N ARG A 96 -8.56 -6.06 -4.49
CA ARG A 96 -8.03 -7.05 -5.44
C ARG A 96 -6.58 -6.76 -5.81
N ALA A 97 -6.23 -5.50 -6.01
CA ALA A 97 -4.83 -5.09 -6.18
C ALA A 97 -4.01 -5.43 -4.94
N ALA A 98 -4.55 -5.17 -3.75
CA ALA A 98 -3.90 -5.52 -2.49
C ALA A 98 -3.77 -7.04 -2.30
N GLN A 99 -4.78 -7.83 -2.67
CA GLN A 99 -4.69 -9.30 -2.60
C GLN A 99 -3.53 -9.86 -3.41
N LEU A 100 -3.27 -9.29 -4.60
CA LEU A 100 -2.14 -9.69 -5.45
C LEU A 100 -0.79 -9.26 -4.90
N THR A 101 -0.75 -8.17 -4.12
CA THR A 101 0.51 -7.47 -3.81
C THR A 101 0.77 -7.26 -2.32
N GLN A 102 -0.09 -7.73 -1.41
CA GLN A 102 0.02 -7.50 0.04
C GLN A 102 1.32 -7.98 0.67
N SER A 103 2.02 -8.92 0.03
CA SER A 103 3.32 -9.42 0.51
C SER A 103 4.49 -8.47 0.21
N ILE A 104 4.32 -7.48 -0.67
CA ILE A 104 5.39 -6.55 -1.07
C ILE A 104 6.07 -5.85 0.12
N PRO A 105 5.37 -5.25 1.08
CA PRO A 105 6.03 -4.57 2.20
C PRO A 105 6.94 -5.49 3.02
N ALA A 106 6.50 -6.73 3.25
CA ALA A 106 7.28 -7.71 3.97
C ALA A 106 8.51 -8.16 3.19
N LEU A 107 8.34 -8.45 1.89
CA LEU A 107 9.44 -8.84 1.02
C LEU A 107 10.50 -7.73 0.89
N MET A 108 10.06 -6.47 0.80
CA MET A 108 10.97 -5.32 0.80
C MET A 108 11.73 -5.20 2.12
N THR A 109 11.06 -5.43 3.25
CA THR A 109 11.70 -5.42 4.56
C THR A 109 12.69 -6.56 4.69
N LEU A 110 12.32 -7.79 4.37
CA LEU A 110 13.22 -8.94 4.41
C LEU A 110 14.42 -8.75 3.47
N ARG A 111 14.22 -8.16 2.30
CA ARG A 111 15.32 -7.80 1.38
C ARG A 111 16.28 -6.80 1.99
N ALA A 112 15.80 -5.78 2.66
CA ALA A 112 16.63 -4.75 3.27
C ALA A 112 17.57 -5.29 4.37
N TYR A 113 17.20 -6.41 4.98
CA TYR A 113 17.99 -7.09 6.01
C TYR A 113 18.61 -8.42 5.54
N ASP A 114 18.62 -8.67 4.23
CA ASP A 114 19.17 -9.89 3.61
C ASP A 114 18.57 -11.21 4.13
N MET A 115 17.27 -11.16 4.47
CA MET A 115 16.55 -12.26 5.12
C MET A 115 15.54 -12.97 4.20
N LEU A 116 15.61 -12.78 2.88
CA LEU A 116 14.68 -13.44 1.94
C LEU A 116 14.79 -14.98 1.96
N ASN A 117 15.95 -15.51 2.33
CA ASN A 117 16.16 -16.93 2.51
C ASN A 117 15.32 -17.55 3.64
N ALA A 118 14.83 -16.75 4.59
CA ALA A 118 13.92 -17.20 5.64
C ALA A 118 12.56 -17.68 5.12
N LEU A 119 12.21 -17.33 3.88
CA LEU A 119 10.98 -17.76 3.22
C LEU A 119 11.07 -19.13 2.56
N ALA A 120 12.27 -19.76 2.53
CA ALA A 120 12.40 -21.14 2.06
C ALA A 120 11.50 -22.08 2.89
N PRO A 121 10.85 -23.11 2.28
CA PRO A 121 11.09 -23.61 0.93
C PRO A 121 10.27 -22.98 -0.20
N HIS A 122 9.44 -21.96 0.08
CA HIS A 122 8.56 -21.37 -0.93
C HIS A 122 9.31 -20.38 -1.82
N PRO A 123 9.26 -20.52 -3.15
CA PRO A 123 9.78 -19.51 -4.05
C PRO A 123 9.02 -18.21 -3.90
N ILE A 124 9.69 -17.06 -4.06
CA ILE A 124 9.08 -15.74 -3.86
C ILE A 124 7.86 -15.52 -4.77
N GLY A 125 7.82 -16.12 -5.95
CA GLY A 125 6.67 -16.10 -6.84
C GLY A 125 5.37 -16.60 -6.21
N ASP A 126 5.45 -17.53 -5.24
CA ASP A 126 4.28 -18.09 -4.57
C ASP A 126 3.52 -17.07 -3.71
N TYR A 127 4.19 -16.00 -3.32
CA TYR A 127 3.59 -14.89 -2.57
C TYR A 127 2.78 -13.91 -3.45
N PHE A 128 2.75 -14.16 -4.77
CA PHE A 128 2.00 -13.36 -5.76
C PHE A 128 0.97 -14.17 -6.54
N ASN A 129 0.99 -15.49 -6.43
CA ASN A 129 0.05 -16.39 -7.11
C ASN A 129 -1.07 -16.92 -6.19
N GLY A 130 -1.12 -16.44 -4.94
CA GLY A 130 -2.14 -16.86 -3.97
C GLY A 130 -1.83 -18.17 -3.24
N THR A 131 -0.70 -18.83 -3.50
CA THR A 131 -0.26 -20.05 -2.80
C THR A 131 0.22 -19.74 -1.39
N CYS A 132 0.95 -18.63 -1.24
CA CYS A 132 1.43 -18.10 0.04
C CYS A 132 1.01 -16.65 0.19
N ALA A 133 1.02 -16.14 1.43
CA ALA A 133 0.79 -14.74 1.70
C ALA A 133 1.58 -14.29 2.94
N ILE A 134 2.00 -13.03 2.95
CA ILE A 134 2.48 -12.35 4.15
C ILE A 134 1.51 -11.21 4.44
N ALA A 135 0.83 -11.29 5.58
CA ALA A 135 -0.20 -10.33 5.95
C ALA A 135 0.40 -8.97 6.37
N LEU A 136 -0.36 -7.91 6.16
CA LEU A 136 -0.04 -6.58 6.68
C LEU A 136 -0.29 -6.57 8.19
N THR A 137 0.77 -6.56 8.98
CA THR A 137 0.69 -6.56 10.43
C THR A 137 1.02 -5.19 10.98
N VAL A 138 0.10 -4.60 11.71
CA VAL A 138 0.32 -3.32 12.41
C VAL A 138 0.29 -3.59 13.91
N PRO A 139 1.38 -3.28 14.65
CA PRO A 139 1.39 -3.45 16.09
C PRO A 139 0.38 -2.51 16.76
N ASP A 140 -0.34 -3.04 17.74
CA ASP A 140 -1.19 -2.28 18.64
C ASP A 140 -0.57 -2.33 20.05
N PHE A 141 -1.00 -1.45 20.97
CA PHE A 141 -0.44 -1.34 22.35
C PHE A 141 -0.45 -2.66 23.12
N HIS A 142 -1.40 -3.55 22.83
CA HIS A 142 -1.64 -4.78 23.59
C HIS A 142 -1.68 -6.05 22.75
N ALA A 143 -1.66 -5.93 21.40
CA ALA A 143 -1.74 -7.06 20.50
C ALA A 143 -1.25 -6.66 19.10
N ALA A 144 -0.70 -7.59 18.33
CA ALA A 144 -0.52 -7.38 16.92
C ALA A 144 -1.87 -7.52 16.19
N THR A 145 -2.25 -6.52 15.42
CA THR A 145 -3.41 -6.59 14.54
C THR A 145 -2.95 -6.96 13.15
N LEU A 146 -3.40 -8.09 12.68
CA LEU A 146 -3.15 -8.58 11.35
C LEU A 146 -4.26 -8.11 10.42
N TRP A 147 -3.88 -7.62 9.26
CA TRP A 147 -4.78 -7.29 8.17
C TRP A 147 -4.49 -8.23 7.02
N HIS A 148 -5.39 -9.19 6.84
CA HIS A 148 -5.27 -10.20 5.78
C HIS A 148 -6.49 -10.14 4.89
N LEU A 149 -6.24 -9.97 3.59
CA LEU A 149 -7.26 -10.02 2.54
C LEU A 149 -7.30 -11.43 1.97
N HIS A 150 -8.39 -12.14 2.13
CA HIS A 150 -8.59 -13.45 1.55
C HIS A 150 -9.96 -13.55 0.85
N ASP A 151 -10.04 -14.44 -0.12
CA ASP A 151 -11.28 -14.76 -0.80
C ASP A 151 -12.16 -15.63 0.09
N GLN A 152 -13.42 -15.24 0.30
CA GLN A 152 -14.35 -15.98 1.16
C GLN A 152 -14.66 -17.39 0.64
N ASP A 153 -14.60 -17.56 -0.68
CA ASP A 153 -14.89 -18.84 -1.34
C ASP A 153 -13.68 -19.78 -1.41
N CYS A 154 -12.50 -19.32 -0.97
CA CYS A 154 -11.27 -20.12 -0.90
C CYS A 154 -10.97 -20.54 0.54
N ALA A 155 -10.39 -21.73 0.70
CA ALA A 155 -9.81 -22.11 1.99
C ALA A 155 -8.76 -21.07 2.38
N PRO A 156 -8.84 -20.47 3.58
CA PRO A 156 -7.89 -19.44 3.98
C PRO A 156 -6.49 -20.05 4.07
N VAL A 157 -5.58 -19.52 3.28
CA VAL A 157 -4.15 -19.79 3.47
C VAL A 157 -3.74 -19.06 4.73
N ALA A 158 -3.17 -19.79 5.71
CA ALA A 158 -2.63 -19.16 6.90
C ALA A 158 -1.45 -18.26 6.48
N PRO A 159 -1.52 -16.94 6.67
CA PRO A 159 -0.46 -16.06 6.21
C PRO A 159 0.74 -16.12 7.15
N LEU A 160 1.93 -15.90 6.61
CA LEU A 160 3.06 -15.47 7.41
C LEU A 160 2.84 -14.04 7.90
N MET A 161 3.48 -13.67 9.00
CA MET A 161 3.43 -12.32 9.53
C MET A 161 4.78 -11.83 10.05
N LEU A 162 5.10 -10.58 9.74
CA LEU A 162 6.15 -9.84 10.41
C LEU A 162 5.57 -9.11 11.61
N THR A 163 6.14 -9.31 12.78
CA THR A 163 5.66 -8.69 14.03
C THR A 163 6.84 -8.20 14.86
N PRO A 164 6.68 -7.09 15.60
CA PRO A 164 7.70 -6.65 16.55
C PRO A 164 8.04 -7.76 17.56
N HIS A 165 9.33 -8.03 17.73
CA HIS A 165 9.85 -9.02 18.66
C HIS A 165 11.10 -8.48 19.36
N ALA A 166 11.08 -8.45 20.70
CA ALA A 166 12.18 -7.88 21.48
C ALA A 166 12.60 -6.49 20.95
N ARG A 167 13.80 -6.38 20.36
CA ARG A 167 14.32 -5.14 19.75
C ARG A 167 14.27 -5.11 18.23
N GLY A 168 13.56 -6.07 17.61
CA GLY A 168 13.55 -6.21 16.15
C GLY A 168 12.21 -6.66 15.60
N LEU A 169 12.24 -7.51 14.58
CA LEU A 169 11.10 -8.16 13.96
C LEU A 169 11.27 -9.68 13.97
N ALA A 170 10.17 -10.39 14.09
CA ALA A 170 10.10 -11.83 13.90
C ALA A 170 9.16 -12.17 12.73
N LEU A 171 9.57 -13.12 11.89
CA LEU A 171 8.72 -13.76 10.92
C LEU A 171 8.08 -14.99 11.56
N ILE A 172 6.76 -15.05 11.57
CA ILE A 172 5.98 -16.07 12.25
C ILE A 172 4.97 -16.69 11.29
N ASP A 173 4.81 -18.00 11.39
CA ASP A 173 3.71 -18.70 10.74
C ASP A 173 2.46 -18.65 11.62
N SER A 174 1.41 -18.04 11.10
CA SER A 174 0.14 -17.91 11.84
C SER A 174 -0.59 -19.25 12.03
N ALA A 175 -0.24 -20.30 11.29
CA ALA A 175 -0.82 -21.64 11.45
C ALA A 175 -0.38 -22.33 12.75
N HIS A 176 0.82 -22.01 13.25
CA HIS A 176 1.46 -22.70 14.37
C HIS A 176 1.29 -21.98 15.73
N GLY A 177 0.51 -20.90 15.82
CA GLY A 177 0.31 -20.16 17.06
C GLY A 177 -1.13 -20.23 17.56
N ASP A 178 -1.33 -19.89 18.86
CA ASP A 178 -2.67 -19.63 19.43
C ASP A 178 -3.40 -18.43 18.79
N ALA A 179 -2.87 -17.93 17.67
CA ALA A 179 -3.43 -16.84 16.87
C ALA A 179 -4.86 -17.14 16.39
N HIS A 180 -5.25 -18.40 16.36
CA HIS A 180 -6.62 -18.81 16.03
C HIS A 180 -7.69 -18.38 17.04
N ALA A 181 -7.31 -18.02 18.27
CA ALA A 181 -8.27 -17.78 19.35
C ALA A 181 -9.15 -16.52 19.16
N CYS A 182 -8.77 -15.57 18.29
CA CYS A 182 -9.52 -14.31 18.09
C CYS A 182 -9.47 -13.81 16.64
N ARG A 183 -9.84 -14.65 15.68
CA ARG A 183 -10.05 -14.24 14.29
C ARG A 183 -11.42 -13.55 14.17
N ARG A 184 -11.44 -12.35 13.65
CA ARG A 184 -12.66 -11.57 13.42
C ARG A 184 -12.68 -10.99 12.02
N CYS A 185 -13.71 -11.27 11.24
CA CYS A 185 -14.00 -10.53 10.03
C CYS A 185 -14.37 -9.08 10.40
N LEU A 186 -13.64 -8.11 9.88
CA LEU A 186 -13.94 -6.68 10.09
C LEU A 186 -14.97 -6.20 9.08
N VAL A 187 -14.79 -6.57 7.83
CA VAL A 187 -15.62 -6.12 6.72
C VAL A 187 -15.51 -7.08 5.55
N VAL A 188 -16.58 -7.18 4.80
CA VAL A 188 -16.61 -7.84 3.49
C VAL A 188 -16.46 -6.75 2.43
N LEU A 189 -15.46 -6.89 1.57
CA LEU A 189 -15.15 -6.00 0.47
C LEU A 189 -15.38 -6.78 -0.84
N GLY A 190 -16.61 -6.74 -1.34
CA GLY A 190 -17.01 -7.62 -2.45
C GLY A 190 -16.90 -9.09 -2.06
N ALA A 191 -16.13 -9.88 -2.81
CA ALA A 191 -15.86 -11.30 -2.50
C ALA A 191 -14.71 -11.50 -1.49
N LEU A 192 -14.03 -10.44 -1.08
CA LEU A 192 -12.94 -10.49 -0.11
C LEU A 192 -13.40 -10.14 1.29
N SER A 193 -12.85 -10.82 2.27
CA SER A 193 -12.95 -10.40 3.66
C SER A 193 -11.64 -9.81 4.14
N LEU A 194 -11.76 -8.71 4.87
CA LEU A 194 -10.67 -8.16 5.65
C LEU A 194 -10.79 -8.72 7.06
N GLU A 195 -9.80 -9.47 7.48
CA GLU A 195 -9.78 -10.10 8.80
C GLU A 195 -8.82 -9.41 9.76
N GLN A 196 -9.26 -9.31 10.99
CA GLN A 196 -8.43 -8.95 12.11
C GLN A 196 -8.11 -10.20 12.92
N TRP A 197 -6.83 -10.45 13.09
CA TRP A 197 -6.36 -11.49 13.99
C TRP A 197 -5.75 -10.82 15.21
N ARG A 198 -6.17 -11.21 16.40
CA ARG A 198 -5.58 -10.77 17.65
C ARG A 198 -4.76 -11.90 18.24
N CYS A 199 -3.49 -11.65 18.42
CA CYS A 199 -2.61 -12.50 19.20
C CYS A 199 -2.65 -12.00 20.64
N ASN A 200 -3.37 -12.67 21.53
CA ASN A 200 -3.40 -12.35 22.96
C ASN A 200 -2.14 -12.92 23.61
N GLY A 201 -1.31 -12.05 24.17
CA GLY A 201 -0.11 -12.46 24.91
C GLY A 201 1.17 -12.56 24.07
N THR A 202 2.22 -13.01 24.72
CA THR A 202 3.49 -13.32 24.07
C THR A 202 3.23 -14.33 22.96
N LEU A 203 3.60 -13.99 21.74
CA LEU A 203 3.53 -14.92 20.60
C LEU A 203 4.28 -16.19 21.00
N CYS A 204 3.53 -17.25 21.31
CA CYS A 204 4.11 -18.51 21.78
C CYS A 204 4.73 -19.35 20.66
N ALA A 205 4.55 -18.96 19.39
CA ALA A 205 5.16 -19.64 18.26
C ALA A 205 6.64 -19.28 18.16
N ALA A 206 7.50 -20.27 18.01
CA ALA A 206 8.90 -20.02 17.69
C ALA A 206 8.99 -19.29 16.35
N PRO A 207 9.73 -18.17 16.27
CA PRO A 207 9.86 -17.44 15.01
C PRO A 207 10.59 -18.30 13.97
N LEU A 208 10.11 -18.24 12.71
CA LEU A 208 10.82 -18.82 11.59
C LEU A 208 12.16 -18.14 11.36
N ALA A 209 12.18 -16.81 11.59
CA ALA A 209 13.38 -16.00 11.55
C ALA A 209 13.18 -14.74 12.39
N SER A 210 14.30 -14.17 12.88
CA SER A 210 14.32 -12.92 13.62
C SER A 210 15.28 -11.94 12.98
N ILE A 211 14.89 -10.68 12.90
CA ILE A 211 15.73 -9.57 12.48
C ILE A 211 16.00 -8.76 13.74
N ASP A 212 17.21 -8.87 14.28
CA ASP A 212 17.63 -8.13 15.45
C ASP A 212 18.15 -6.74 15.05
N GLN A 213 17.98 -5.77 15.92
CA GLN A 213 18.55 -4.44 15.72
C GLN A 213 20.05 -4.52 15.98
N CYS A 214 20.84 -4.60 14.90
CA CYS A 214 22.27 -4.83 14.99
C CYS A 214 23.11 -3.61 15.36
N ASP A 215 22.67 -2.36 15.06
CA ASP A 215 23.46 -1.16 15.32
C ASP A 215 22.60 0.08 15.59
N ALA A 216 23.13 0.98 16.45
CA ALA A 216 22.48 2.24 16.82
C ALA A 216 22.37 3.27 15.68
N GLN A 217 22.93 2.98 14.51
CA GLN A 217 22.96 3.88 13.35
C GLN A 217 21.98 3.51 12.24
N ASN A 218 21.39 2.31 12.26
CA ASN A 218 20.39 1.89 11.28
C ASN A 218 18.98 2.05 11.84
N ASP A 219 18.04 2.40 10.95
CA ASP A 219 16.63 2.42 11.28
C ASP A 219 16.19 1.10 11.91
N SER A 220 15.37 1.18 12.96
CA SER A 220 14.80 0.00 13.60
C SER A 220 14.08 -0.87 12.55
N PRO A 221 14.28 -2.22 12.53
CA PRO A 221 13.56 -3.10 11.62
C PRO A 221 12.05 -2.91 11.63
N SER A 222 11.49 -2.63 12.81
CA SER A 222 10.06 -2.29 12.96
C SER A 222 9.68 -0.99 12.26
N GLN A 223 10.57 -0.01 12.24
CA GLN A 223 10.39 1.26 11.54
C GLN A 223 10.42 1.06 10.03
N THR A 224 11.39 0.32 9.51
CA THR A 224 11.47 -0.05 8.09
C THR A 224 10.20 -0.80 7.65
N TRP A 225 9.75 -1.76 8.44
CA TRP A 225 8.51 -2.49 8.18
C TRP A 225 7.28 -1.58 8.09
N LEU A 226 7.07 -0.72 9.07
CA LEU A 226 5.94 0.20 9.09
C LEU A 226 6.02 1.25 7.97
N THR A 227 7.23 1.71 7.63
CA THR A 227 7.47 2.60 6.49
C THR A 227 7.09 1.93 5.17
N ASN A 228 7.48 0.68 4.97
CA ASN A 228 7.13 -0.08 3.77
C ASN A 228 5.61 -0.29 3.65
N ILE A 229 4.91 -0.59 4.76
CA ILE A 229 3.44 -0.63 4.76
C ILE A 229 2.84 0.74 4.42
N ALA A 230 3.36 1.81 5.04
CA ALA A 230 2.87 3.17 4.82
C ALA A 230 2.96 3.56 3.34
N LEU A 231 4.12 3.36 2.71
CA LEU A 231 4.35 3.68 1.30
C LEU A 231 3.51 2.81 0.37
N TYR A 232 3.40 1.52 0.66
CA TYR A 232 2.59 0.58 -0.10
C TYR A 232 1.09 0.96 -0.11
N VAL A 233 0.50 1.16 1.07
CA VAL A 233 -0.92 1.53 1.17
C VAL A 233 -1.17 2.93 0.60
N SER A 234 -0.21 3.84 0.78
CA SER A 234 -0.25 5.17 0.14
C SER A 234 -0.26 5.07 -1.39
N ALA A 235 0.51 4.14 -1.94
CA ALA A 235 0.53 3.89 -3.39
C ALA A 235 -0.81 3.35 -3.90
N LEU A 236 -1.43 2.41 -3.19
CA LEU A 236 -2.77 1.90 -3.52
C LEU A 236 -3.81 3.03 -3.56
N LEU A 237 -3.87 3.85 -2.51
CA LEU A 237 -4.82 4.96 -2.43
C LEU A 237 -4.54 6.04 -3.49
N SER A 238 -3.28 6.40 -3.70
CA SER A 238 -2.89 7.36 -4.73
C SER A 238 -3.30 6.92 -6.14
N GLY A 239 -3.11 5.62 -6.45
CA GLY A 239 -3.53 5.05 -7.74
C GLY A 239 -5.05 5.05 -7.92
N ALA A 240 -5.80 4.69 -6.86
CA ALA A 240 -7.24 4.77 -6.86
C ALA A 240 -7.75 6.20 -7.09
N MET A 241 -7.19 7.20 -6.39
CA MET A 241 -7.54 8.60 -6.57
C MET A 241 -7.31 9.08 -8.01
N GLN A 242 -6.19 8.68 -8.65
CA GLN A 242 -5.91 9.04 -10.04
C GLN A 242 -6.96 8.46 -11.00
N HIS A 243 -7.33 7.20 -10.81
CA HIS A 243 -8.38 6.57 -11.61
C HIS A 243 -9.75 7.22 -11.38
N ASP A 244 -10.09 7.54 -10.14
CA ASP A 244 -11.36 8.15 -9.75
C ASP A 244 -11.53 9.55 -10.36
N VAL A 245 -10.48 10.37 -10.38
CA VAL A 245 -10.50 11.68 -11.05
C VAL A 245 -10.61 11.53 -12.56
N ALA A 246 -9.90 10.57 -13.18
CA ALA A 246 -10.03 10.28 -14.60
C ALA A 246 -11.45 9.83 -14.96
N PHE A 247 -12.08 9.00 -14.11
CA PHE A 247 -13.49 8.64 -14.25
C PHE A 247 -14.40 9.87 -14.12
N ALA A 248 -14.20 10.72 -13.11
CA ALA A 248 -15.01 11.93 -12.89
C ALA A 248 -14.95 12.87 -14.09
N LEU A 249 -13.79 13.05 -14.69
CA LEU A 249 -13.61 13.88 -15.88
C LEU A 249 -14.39 13.31 -17.08
N ARG A 250 -14.30 12.00 -17.36
CA ARG A 250 -15.06 11.34 -18.44
C ARG A 250 -16.56 11.46 -18.16
N TYR A 251 -17.01 11.09 -16.97
CA TYR A 251 -18.41 11.16 -16.57
C TYR A 251 -18.96 12.59 -16.68
N GLY A 252 -18.20 13.58 -16.21
CA GLY A 252 -18.59 14.98 -16.28
C GLY A 252 -18.71 15.54 -17.69
N ALA A 253 -17.90 15.03 -18.63
CA ALA A 253 -17.95 15.39 -20.04
C ALA A 253 -19.17 14.78 -20.76
N GLU A 254 -19.53 13.54 -20.41
CA GLU A 254 -20.60 12.78 -21.05
C GLU A 254 -21.97 13.09 -20.46
N ARG A 255 -22.06 13.18 -19.13
CA ARG A 255 -23.31 13.44 -18.42
C ARG A 255 -23.83 14.84 -18.69
N ARG A 256 -25.06 14.95 -19.19
CA ARG A 256 -25.70 16.23 -19.47
C ARG A 256 -26.78 16.57 -18.45
N ALA A 257 -26.78 17.80 -17.99
CA ALA A 257 -27.86 18.40 -17.21
C ALA A 257 -28.05 19.83 -17.67
N PHE A 258 -29.29 20.31 -17.69
CA PHE A 258 -29.62 21.66 -18.16
C PHE A 258 -29.02 21.99 -19.54
N ARG A 259 -29.10 21.04 -20.49
CA ARG A 259 -28.69 21.14 -21.90
C ARG A 259 -27.18 21.19 -22.17
N LYS A 260 -26.32 21.08 -21.16
CA LYS A 260 -24.86 21.05 -21.32
C LYS A 260 -24.20 19.96 -20.48
N PRO A 261 -22.96 19.55 -20.79
CA PRO A 261 -22.18 18.66 -19.92
C PRO A 261 -22.10 19.18 -18.50
N ILE A 262 -22.18 18.31 -17.49
CA ILE A 262 -22.20 18.76 -16.09
C ILE A 262 -20.89 19.44 -15.69
N MET A 263 -19.76 19.04 -16.26
CA MET A 263 -18.46 19.68 -16.02
C MET A 263 -18.41 21.18 -16.44
N LEU A 264 -19.33 21.67 -17.28
CA LEU A 264 -19.40 23.07 -17.68
C LEU A 264 -20.22 23.96 -16.70
N HIS A 265 -20.75 23.35 -15.64
CA HIS A 265 -21.36 24.15 -14.54
C HIS A 265 -20.28 24.53 -13.55
N GLN A 266 -20.19 25.82 -13.22
CA GLN A 266 -19.11 26.40 -12.42
C GLN A 266 -18.84 25.63 -11.11
N ARG A 267 -19.88 25.30 -10.33
CA ARG A 267 -19.69 24.53 -9.08
C ARG A 267 -19.13 23.13 -9.30
N VAL A 268 -19.51 22.48 -10.40
CA VAL A 268 -19.00 21.17 -10.77
C VAL A 268 -17.56 21.27 -11.24
N ALA A 269 -17.24 22.27 -12.06
CA ALA A 269 -15.88 22.54 -12.52
C ALA A 269 -14.92 22.81 -11.34
N THR A 270 -15.35 23.60 -10.34
CA THR A 270 -14.55 23.86 -9.15
C THR A 270 -14.25 22.54 -8.39
N ARG A 271 -15.26 21.71 -8.13
CA ARG A 271 -15.05 20.40 -7.46
C ARG A 271 -14.11 19.48 -8.23
N LEU A 272 -14.25 19.42 -9.56
CA LEU A 272 -13.31 18.65 -10.40
C LEU A 272 -11.87 19.17 -10.29
N ALA A 273 -11.70 20.50 -10.26
CA ALA A 273 -10.40 21.12 -10.08
C ALA A 273 -9.80 20.78 -8.70
N ASP A 274 -10.59 20.85 -7.63
CA ASP A 274 -10.17 20.52 -6.27
C ASP A 274 -9.76 19.04 -6.17
N MET A 275 -10.56 18.12 -6.73
CA MET A 275 -10.22 16.68 -6.79
C MET A 275 -8.93 16.44 -7.59
N LEU A 276 -8.71 17.16 -8.68
CA LEU A 276 -7.49 17.03 -9.48
C LEU A 276 -6.27 17.54 -8.71
N ILE A 277 -6.37 18.69 -8.05
CA ILE A 277 -5.30 19.28 -7.24
C ILE A 277 -4.92 18.32 -6.10
N ALA A 278 -5.91 17.82 -5.35
CA ALA A 278 -5.69 16.86 -4.26
C ALA A 278 -4.97 15.61 -4.75
N THR A 279 -5.41 15.03 -5.87
CA THR A 279 -4.84 13.84 -6.47
C THR A 279 -3.40 14.06 -6.93
N GLN A 280 -3.13 15.17 -7.62
CA GLN A 280 -1.78 15.49 -8.08
C GLN A 280 -0.84 15.80 -6.91
N GLY A 281 -1.31 16.55 -5.92
CA GLY A 281 -0.55 16.83 -4.70
C GLY A 281 -0.15 15.55 -3.96
N THR A 282 -1.09 14.64 -3.77
CA THR A 282 -0.88 13.32 -3.17
C THR A 282 0.14 12.50 -3.95
N HIS A 283 -0.01 12.41 -5.27
CA HIS A 283 0.92 11.67 -6.13
C HIS A 283 2.34 12.24 -6.08
N LEU A 284 2.47 13.56 -6.19
CA LEU A 284 3.78 14.22 -6.13
C LEU A 284 4.44 14.06 -4.76
N PHE A 285 3.68 14.12 -3.68
CA PHE A 285 4.23 13.91 -2.33
C PHE A 285 4.75 12.48 -2.16
N LEU A 286 3.95 11.47 -2.52
CA LEU A 286 4.40 10.07 -2.50
C LEU A 286 5.65 9.88 -3.34
N ARG A 287 5.67 10.41 -4.55
CA ARG A 287 6.80 10.34 -5.45
C ARG A 287 8.05 10.99 -4.87
N ALA A 288 7.93 12.21 -4.33
CA ALA A 288 9.06 12.91 -3.73
C ALA A 288 9.67 12.12 -2.57
N LEU A 289 8.85 11.49 -1.73
CA LEU A 289 9.35 10.68 -0.63
C LEU A 289 10.08 9.41 -1.11
N THR A 290 9.46 8.66 -2.03
CA THR A 290 10.05 7.42 -2.52
C THR A 290 11.34 7.64 -3.32
N LEU A 291 11.54 8.85 -3.85
CA LEU A 291 12.76 9.27 -4.52
C LEU A 291 13.87 9.69 -3.55
N ALA A 292 13.54 10.02 -2.31
CA ALA A 292 14.51 10.44 -1.30
C ALA A 292 15.22 9.26 -0.60
N GLU A 293 14.94 8.00 -1.02
CA GLU A 293 15.69 6.85 -0.50
C GLU A 293 17.23 7.05 -0.63
N PRO A 294 18.05 6.67 0.36
CA PRO A 294 17.71 5.92 1.58
C PRO A 294 17.35 6.79 2.80
N SER A 295 17.27 8.09 2.69
CA SER A 295 17.11 9.01 3.82
C SER A 295 15.67 9.47 4.07
N ILE A 296 14.71 8.56 3.97
CA ILE A 296 13.29 8.89 4.23
C ILE A 296 13.08 9.14 5.73
N SER A 297 12.75 10.38 6.09
CA SER A 297 12.42 10.73 7.48
C SER A 297 11.04 10.19 7.88
N ILE A 298 10.95 9.55 9.07
CA ILE A 298 9.67 9.11 9.66
C ILE A 298 8.66 10.27 9.73
N ALA A 299 9.12 11.47 10.06
CA ALA A 299 8.24 12.64 10.12
C ALA A 299 7.55 12.90 8.79
N HIS A 300 8.28 12.80 7.68
CA HIS A 300 7.73 12.96 6.34
C HIS A 300 6.80 11.80 5.96
N VAL A 301 7.14 10.56 6.31
CA VAL A 301 6.26 9.40 6.10
C VAL A 301 4.93 9.61 6.84
N ARG A 302 4.97 10.05 8.08
CA ARG A 302 3.77 10.34 8.88
C ARG A 302 2.93 11.49 8.29
N GLN A 303 3.57 12.53 7.77
CA GLN A 303 2.88 13.61 7.07
C GLN A 303 2.19 13.09 5.79
N LEU A 304 2.88 12.29 4.99
CA LEU A 304 2.33 11.65 3.80
C LEU A 304 1.09 10.82 4.14
N VAL A 305 1.23 9.93 5.12
CA VAL A 305 0.16 9.02 5.55
C VAL A 305 -1.10 9.76 5.95
N ARG A 306 -0.97 10.81 6.77
CA ARG A 306 -2.10 11.65 7.21
C ARG A 306 -2.75 12.39 6.05
N HIS A 307 -1.92 12.95 5.17
CA HIS A 307 -2.40 13.66 3.99
C HIS A 307 -3.19 12.72 3.07
N ILE A 308 -2.60 11.58 2.69
CA ILE A 308 -3.26 10.61 1.80
C ILE A 308 -4.53 10.03 2.42
N ALA A 309 -4.51 9.70 3.70
CA ALA A 309 -5.70 9.18 4.38
C ALA A 309 -6.86 10.19 4.34
N ALA A 310 -6.58 11.46 4.60
CA ALA A 310 -7.60 12.51 4.55
C ALA A 310 -8.12 12.75 3.12
N GLU A 311 -7.20 12.97 2.16
CA GLU A 311 -7.56 13.30 0.78
C GLU A 311 -8.28 12.14 0.08
N SER A 312 -7.92 10.89 0.33
CA SER A 312 -8.59 9.74 -0.29
C SER A 312 -10.03 9.57 0.19
N VAL A 313 -10.30 9.83 1.46
CA VAL A 313 -11.66 9.78 2.02
C VAL A 313 -12.50 10.93 1.46
N GLU A 314 -11.97 12.16 1.47
CA GLU A 314 -12.67 13.34 0.95
C GLU A 314 -12.98 13.17 -0.54
N LEU A 315 -11.99 12.75 -1.34
CA LEU A 315 -12.17 12.56 -2.78
C LEU A 315 -13.24 11.51 -3.09
N THR A 316 -13.28 10.40 -2.36
CA THR A 316 -14.31 9.37 -2.60
C THR A 316 -15.72 9.87 -2.24
N HIS A 317 -15.86 10.65 -1.17
CA HIS A 317 -17.12 11.31 -0.84
C HIS A 317 -17.54 12.29 -1.94
N GLU A 318 -16.62 13.15 -2.38
CA GLU A 318 -16.88 14.10 -3.46
C GLU A 318 -17.24 13.40 -4.77
N LEU A 319 -16.59 12.28 -5.08
CA LEU A 319 -16.89 11.49 -6.27
C LEU A 319 -18.33 10.94 -6.26
N VAL A 320 -18.76 10.40 -5.10
CA VAL A 320 -20.16 9.93 -4.93
C VAL A 320 -21.14 11.09 -5.12
N GLN A 321 -20.88 12.24 -4.48
CA GLN A 321 -21.73 13.43 -4.60
C GLN A 321 -21.74 13.99 -6.03
N PHE A 322 -20.60 13.96 -6.71
CA PHE A 322 -20.45 14.37 -8.09
C PHE A 322 -21.33 13.54 -9.05
N CYS A 323 -21.38 12.23 -8.84
CA CYS A 323 -22.19 11.31 -9.64
C CYS A 323 -23.67 11.33 -9.24
N GLY A 324 -24.02 11.92 -8.10
CA GLY A 324 -25.40 11.94 -7.57
C GLY A 324 -25.92 10.52 -7.33
N ALA A 325 -27.17 10.24 -7.72
CA ALA A 325 -27.75 8.90 -7.53
C ALA A 325 -26.92 7.75 -8.17
N HIS A 326 -26.22 8.02 -9.26
CA HIS A 326 -25.32 7.05 -9.88
C HIS A 326 -24.12 6.70 -9.01
N GLY A 327 -23.70 7.56 -8.09
CA GLY A 327 -22.60 7.32 -7.16
C GLY A 327 -22.85 6.18 -6.17
N TYR A 328 -24.13 5.80 -5.99
CA TYR A 328 -24.56 4.72 -5.10
C TYR A 328 -24.94 3.43 -5.84
N VAL A 329 -24.88 3.42 -7.17
CA VAL A 329 -25.29 2.27 -7.97
C VAL A 329 -24.11 1.30 -8.13
N SER A 330 -24.35 0.02 -7.86
CA SER A 330 -23.39 -1.04 -8.14
C SER A 330 -23.04 -1.06 -9.64
N GLY A 331 -21.79 -1.34 -9.95
CA GLY A 331 -21.29 -1.34 -11.33
C GLY A 331 -20.62 -0.03 -11.74
N LEU A 332 -20.53 0.95 -10.84
CA LEU A 332 -19.76 2.17 -11.05
C LEU A 332 -18.68 2.33 -9.96
N PRO A 333 -17.50 2.90 -10.30
CA PRO A 333 -16.38 3.05 -9.38
C PRO A 333 -16.72 3.70 -8.04
N PRO A 334 -17.56 4.77 -7.97
CA PRO A 334 -17.78 5.49 -6.72
C PRO A 334 -18.30 4.62 -5.57
N ALA A 335 -19.26 3.74 -5.86
CA ALA A 335 -19.87 2.88 -4.84
C ALA A 335 -18.85 1.87 -4.27
N ALA A 336 -18.03 1.26 -5.13
CA ALA A 336 -16.97 0.33 -4.73
C ALA A 336 -15.88 1.05 -3.93
N ARG A 337 -15.45 2.22 -4.39
CA ARG A 337 -14.38 3.01 -3.78
C ARG A 337 -14.71 3.53 -2.39
N LEU A 338 -15.95 3.96 -2.16
CA LEU A 338 -16.35 4.60 -0.91
C LEU A 338 -15.98 3.76 0.32
N THR A 339 -16.32 2.48 0.31
CA THR A 339 -16.02 1.59 1.43
C THR A 339 -14.54 1.22 1.49
N THR A 340 -13.97 0.84 0.34
CA THR A 340 -12.60 0.32 0.27
C THR A 340 -11.57 1.39 0.65
N CYS A 341 -11.66 2.62 0.08
CA CYS A 341 -10.77 3.72 0.43
C CYS A 341 -10.82 4.05 1.91
N HIS A 342 -12.02 4.05 2.51
CA HIS A 342 -12.17 4.33 3.93
C HIS A 342 -11.42 3.33 4.82
N TRP A 343 -11.49 2.03 4.50
CA TRP A 343 -10.79 1.01 5.25
C TRP A 343 -9.27 1.09 5.09
N PHE A 344 -8.76 1.36 3.88
CA PHE A 344 -7.33 1.54 3.66
C PHE A 344 -6.80 2.84 4.29
N ALA A 345 -7.58 3.92 4.28
CA ALA A 345 -7.25 5.14 5.02
C ALA A 345 -7.17 4.90 6.53
N MET A 346 -8.10 4.11 7.09
CA MET A 346 -8.06 3.72 8.50
C MET A 346 -6.83 2.85 8.82
N LEU A 347 -6.42 1.96 7.93
CA LEU A 347 -5.17 1.21 8.06
C LEU A 347 -3.96 2.15 8.11
N LEU A 348 -3.89 3.13 7.21
CA LEU A 348 -2.83 4.15 7.23
C LEU A 348 -2.76 4.90 8.57
N MET A 349 -3.90 5.30 9.14
CA MET A 349 -3.92 6.01 10.41
C MET A 349 -3.45 5.13 11.58
N ARG A 350 -3.64 3.82 11.52
CA ARG A 350 -3.05 2.88 12.48
C ARG A 350 -1.54 2.78 12.32
N VAL A 351 -1.05 2.78 11.07
CA VAL A 351 0.40 2.82 10.79
C VAL A 351 1.02 4.12 11.30
N ASP A 352 0.38 5.29 11.12
CA ASP A 352 0.85 6.56 11.70
C ASP A 352 0.97 6.49 13.23
N THR A 353 -0.04 5.91 13.87
CA THR A 353 -0.04 5.72 15.33
C THR A 353 1.12 4.82 15.78
N ALA A 354 1.36 3.72 15.09
CA ALA A 354 2.46 2.80 15.39
C ALA A 354 3.83 3.48 15.19
N LEU A 355 4.02 4.23 14.10
CA LEU A 355 5.22 5.02 13.85
C LEU A 355 5.47 6.08 14.93
N ALA A 356 4.40 6.75 15.40
CA ALA A 356 4.49 7.72 16.49
C ALA A 356 5.00 7.09 17.79
N GLN A 357 4.51 5.89 18.09
CA GLN A 357 4.91 5.16 19.31
C GLN A 357 6.36 4.71 19.27
N LEU A 358 6.85 4.25 18.13
CA LEU A 358 8.26 3.90 17.96
C LEU A 358 9.16 5.13 18.19
N THR A 359 8.81 6.27 17.61
CA THR A 359 9.57 7.51 17.78
C THR A 359 9.61 7.95 19.26
N ALA A 360 8.50 7.85 19.97
CA ALA A 360 8.44 8.23 21.38
C ALA A 360 9.29 7.31 22.29
N ARG A 361 9.38 6.02 22.01
CA ARG A 361 10.25 5.07 22.75
C ARG A 361 11.72 5.39 22.55
N HIS A 362 12.16 5.66 21.32
CA HIS A 362 13.55 6.01 21.04
C HIS A 362 14.00 7.30 21.75
N THR A 363 13.12 8.31 21.86
CA THR A 363 13.45 9.54 22.60
C THR A 363 13.55 9.30 24.09
N PHE A 364 12.74 8.42 24.67
CA PHE A 364 12.79 8.10 26.09
C PHE A 364 14.03 7.30 26.47
N ASP A 365 14.40 6.28 25.68
CA ASP A 365 15.59 5.46 25.91
C ASP A 365 16.90 6.27 25.77
N SER A 366 16.95 7.24 24.85
CA SER A 366 18.11 8.12 24.67
C SER A 366 18.27 9.11 25.83
N THR A 367 17.20 9.53 26.50
CA THR A 367 17.25 10.43 27.66
C THR A 367 17.61 9.71 28.97
N THR A 368 17.22 8.44 29.11
CA THR A 368 17.54 7.63 30.30
C THR A 368 18.94 7.02 30.26
N GLY A 369 19.49 6.75 29.06
CA GLY A 369 20.86 6.25 28.88
C GLY A 369 21.95 7.31 29.05
N ALA A 370 21.61 8.60 29.01
CA ALA A 370 22.59 9.71 29.20
C ALA A 370 22.79 10.09 30.69
N SER A 371 22.10 9.44 31.62
CA SER A 371 22.16 9.73 33.07
C SER A 371 22.72 8.57 33.91
N ALA A 372 23.42 7.59 33.31
CA ALA A 372 24.06 6.47 33.99
C ALA A 372 25.59 6.50 33.90
#